data_8f5c7289da3f25374de647108d5ae82f
#
_entry.id   8f5c7289da3f25374de647108d5ae82f
#
_cell.length_a   1.000
_cell.length_b   1.000
_cell.length_c   1.000
_cell.angle_alpha   90.00
_cell.angle_beta   90.00
_cell.angle_gamma   90.00
#
_symmetry.space_group_name_H-M   'P 1'
#
loop_
_entity.id
_entity.type
_entity.pdbx_description
1 polymer ?
#
loop_
_entity_poly.entity_id
_entity_poly.type
_entity_poly.pdbx_seq_one_letter_code
_entity_poly.pdbx_strand_id
1 'polypeptide(L)'
;MTDVNAGGIIILRLRYVRVMREKGMKNQIEQLKKAKNAVILAHYYAPADVQEIADYVGDSFYLAKIAKQSDADIIVFCGVQFMGESAKILNPDKKVLIPDLTADCPMAHMVADGIIEEMRAKYDDLAVV
;
A
#
# COMPACT_ATOMS: atom_id res chain seq x y z
N MET A 1 29.98 14.45 -38.68
CA MET A 1 29.47 13.12 -39.02
C MET A 1 29.93 12.19 -37.91
N THR A 2 29.07 11.47 -37.22
CA THR A 2 29.37 10.52 -36.16
C THR A 2 29.36 11.02 -34.71
N ASP A 3 28.22 11.46 -34.20
CA ASP A 3 28.06 11.48 -32.73
C ASP A 3 26.63 11.19 -32.24
N VAL A 4 25.77 10.74 -33.15
CA VAL A 4 24.36 10.43 -32.81
C VAL A 4 24.20 8.99 -32.27
N ASN A 5 25.21 8.12 -32.43
CA ASN A 5 25.12 6.71 -32.02
C ASN A 5 25.61 6.43 -30.59
N ALA A 6 26.45 7.28 -30.01
CA ALA A 6 26.93 7.06 -28.65
C ALA A 6 25.84 7.28 -27.57
N GLY A 7 24.98 8.29 -27.76
CA GLY A 7 23.88 8.57 -26.84
C GLY A 7 22.80 7.48 -26.81
N GLY A 8 22.49 6.89 -27.96
CA GLY A 8 21.50 5.81 -28.07
C GLY A 8 21.94 4.53 -27.34
N ILE A 9 23.19 4.17 -27.41
CA ILE A 9 23.75 2.98 -26.73
C ILE A 9 23.77 3.18 -25.21
N ILE A 10 24.11 4.38 -24.74
CA ILE A 10 24.12 4.71 -23.32
C ILE A 10 22.71 4.65 -22.74
N ILE A 11 21.71 5.20 -23.43
CA ILE A 11 20.31 5.17 -23.00
C ILE A 11 19.77 3.73 -22.93
N LEU A 12 20.09 2.90 -23.93
CA LEU A 12 19.70 1.48 -23.92
C LEU A 12 20.37 0.73 -22.78
N ARG A 13 21.65 0.99 -22.50
CA ARG A 13 22.39 0.35 -21.40
C ARG A 13 21.82 0.77 -20.04
N LEU A 14 21.52 2.03 -19.82
CA LEU A 14 20.91 2.54 -18.60
C LEU A 14 19.51 1.94 -18.40
N ARG A 15 18.69 1.88 -19.45
CA ARG A 15 17.37 1.26 -19.40
C ARG A 15 17.47 -0.25 -19.10
N TYR A 16 18.42 -0.95 -19.71
CA TYR A 16 18.66 -2.36 -19.43
C TYR A 16 19.10 -2.61 -17.99
N VAL A 17 20.04 -1.82 -17.47
CA VAL A 17 20.50 -1.92 -16.07
C VAL A 17 19.35 -1.64 -15.11
N ARG A 18 18.50 -0.63 -15.37
CA ARG A 18 17.31 -0.33 -14.57
C ARG A 18 16.34 -1.52 -14.55
N VAL A 19 15.98 -2.07 -15.70
CA VAL A 19 15.10 -3.23 -15.82
C VAL A 19 15.66 -4.45 -15.07
N MET A 20 16.99 -4.71 -15.17
CA MET A 20 17.62 -5.80 -14.45
C MET A 20 17.62 -5.60 -12.94
N ARG A 21 17.83 -4.36 -12.48
CA ARG A 21 17.73 -4.00 -11.06
C ARG A 21 16.31 -4.19 -10.53
N GLU A 22 15.31 -3.73 -11.27
CA GLU A 22 13.89 -3.89 -10.94
C GLU A 22 13.50 -5.37 -10.86
N LYS A 23 13.90 -6.20 -11.83
CA LYS A 23 13.67 -7.67 -11.79
C LYS A 23 14.37 -8.33 -10.60
N GLY A 24 15.61 -7.93 -10.30
CA GLY A 24 16.35 -8.44 -9.14
C GLY A 24 15.62 -8.12 -7.83
N MET A 25 15.11 -6.90 -7.69
CA MET A 25 14.36 -6.46 -6.52
C MET A 25 13.02 -7.20 -6.37
N LYS A 26 12.25 -7.37 -7.45
CA LYS A 26 11.00 -8.16 -7.43
C LYS A 26 11.26 -9.60 -6.96
N ASN A 27 12.31 -10.25 -7.48
CA ASN A 27 12.67 -11.61 -7.05
C ASN A 27 13.03 -11.67 -5.56
N GLN A 28 13.74 -10.67 -5.03
CA GLN A 28 14.08 -10.59 -3.62
C GLN A 28 12.83 -10.42 -2.75
N ILE A 29 11.88 -9.58 -3.17
CA ILE A 29 10.60 -9.38 -2.49
C ILE A 29 9.82 -10.70 -2.44
N GLU A 30 9.71 -11.41 -3.56
CA GLU A 30 9.03 -12.71 -3.63
C GLU A 30 9.67 -13.77 -2.71
N GLN A 31 11.00 -13.80 -2.63
CA GLN A 31 11.71 -14.67 -1.71
C GLN A 31 11.43 -14.32 -0.25
N LEU A 32 11.43 -13.03 0.10
CA LEU A 32 11.14 -12.54 1.45
C LEU A 32 9.69 -12.83 1.84
N LYS A 33 8.72 -12.63 0.95
CA LYS A 33 7.31 -12.97 1.18
C LYS A 33 7.18 -14.44 1.60
N LYS A 34 7.77 -15.36 0.82
CA LYS A 34 7.74 -16.79 1.13
C LYS A 34 8.46 -17.12 2.44
N ALA A 35 9.66 -16.59 2.64
CA ALA A 35 10.47 -16.87 3.82
C ALA A 35 9.85 -16.35 5.13
N LYS A 36 9.03 -15.30 5.05
CA LYS A 36 8.42 -14.63 6.19
C LYS A 36 6.92 -14.93 6.35
N ASN A 37 6.35 -15.78 5.52
CA ASN A 37 4.90 -15.98 5.42
C ASN A 37 4.15 -14.65 5.37
N ALA A 38 4.49 -13.83 4.38
CA ALA A 38 3.97 -12.47 4.25
C ALA A 38 3.09 -12.31 3.02
N VAL A 39 2.05 -11.48 3.13
CA VAL A 39 1.18 -11.05 2.04
C VAL A 39 1.32 -9.54 1.84
N ILE A 40 1.34 -9.11 0.58
CA ILE A 40 1.36 -7.69 0.20
C ILE A 40 -0.03 -7.31 -0.33
N LEU A 41 -0.66 -6.34 0.34
CA LEU A 41 -1.93 -5.76 -0.03
C LEU A 41 -1.69 -4.33 -0.52
N ALA A 42 -2.10 -3.99 -1.74
CA ALA A 42 -1.93 -2.65 -2.28
C ALA A 42 -3.28 -2.00 -2.61
N HIS A 43 -3.48 -0.78 -2.11
CA HIS A 43 -4.60 0.03 -2.55
C HIS A 43 -4.41 0.39 -4.03
N TYR A 44 -5.50 0.46 -4.82
CA TYR A 44 -5.42 0.75 -6.26
C TYR A 44 -4.96 2.19 -6.58
N TYR A 45 -4.77 3.06 -5.58
CA TYR A 45 -4.08 4.35 -5.72
C TYR A 45 -2.57 4.27 -5.51
N ALA A 46 -2.05 3.11 -5.08
CA ALA A 46 -0.61 2.92 -4.98
C ALA A 46 0.04 2.98 -6.38
N PRO A 47 1.33 3.36 -6.49
CA PRO A 47 2.06 3.34 -7.76
C PRO A 47 2.00 1.98 -8.46
N ALA A 48 2.05 1.98 -9.79
CA ALA A 48 1.89 0.77 -10.60
C ALA A 48 2.92 -0.32 -10.28
N ASP A 49 4.16 0.06 -9.99
CA ASP A 49 5.24 -0.85 -9.60
C ASP A 49 4.99 -1.52 -8.24
N VAL A 50 4.30 -0.84 -7.32
CA VAL A 50 3.85 -1.41 -6.05
C VAL A 50 2.69 -2.38 -6.28
N GLN A 51 1.73 -2.01 -7.14
CA GLN A 51 0.62 -2.91 -7.49
C GLN A 51 1.11 -4.20 -8.17
N GLU A 52 2.15 -4.12 -9.00
CA GLU A 52 2.74 -5.28 -9.70
C GLU A 52 3.38 -6.33 -8.78
N ILE A 53 3.79 -5.95 -7.58
CA ILE A 53 4.38 -6.87 -6.58
C ILE A 53 3.39 -7.29 -5.50
N ALA A 54 2.20 -6.70 -5.49
CA ALA A 54 1.17 -7.01 -4.53
C ALA A 54 0.47 -8.34 -4.86
N ASP A 55 0.07 -9.06 -3.83
CA ASP A 55 -0.74 -10.28 -3.98
C ASP A 55 -2.20 -9.95 -4.27
N TYR A 56 -2.67 -8.83 -3.70
CA TYR A 56 -4.04 -8.34 -3.90
C TYR A 56 -4.04 -6.83 -4.06
N VAL A 57 -4.82 -6.36 -5.02
CA VAL A 57 -5.03 -4.94 -5.31
C VAL A 57 -6.53 -4.63 -5.23
N GLY A 58 -6.91 -3.58 -4.52
CA GLY A 58 -8.32 -3.22 -4.38
C GLY A 58 -8.56 -1.97 -3.55
N ASP A 59 -9.83 -1.78 -3.19
CA ASP A 59 -10.24 -0.72 -2.26
C ASP A 59 -9.99 -1.10 -0.79
N SER A 60 -10.21 -0.16 0.11
CA SER A 60 -9.97 -0.32 1.55
C SER A 60 -10.80 -1.47 2.16
N PHE A 61 -12.07 -1.60 1.77
CA PHE A 61 -12.96 -2.62 2.31
C PHE A 61 -12.60 -4.03 1.82
N TYR A 62 -12.34 -4.15 0.51
CA TYR A 62 -11.88 -5.40 -0.08
C TYR A 62 -10.59 -5.89 0.58
N LEU A 63 -9.59 -5.00 0.70
CA LEU A 63 -8.31 -5.36 1.31
C LEU A 63 -8.43 -5.68 2.80
N ALA A 64 -9.32 -5.03 3.53
CA ALA A 64 -9.61 -5.38 4.92
C ALA A 64 -10.18 -6.80 5.06
N LYS A 65 -11.07 -7.21 4.15
CA LYS A 65 -11.57 -8.60 4.11
C LYS A 65 -10.48 -9.60 3.79
N ILE A 66 -9.64 -9.31 2.79
CA ILE A 66 -8.49 -10.17 2.44
C ILE A 66 -7.53 -10.28 3.61
N ALA A 67 -7.19 -9.18 4.28
CA ALA A 67 -6.35 -9.19 5.47
C ALA A 67 -6.89 -10.13 6.55
N LYS A 68 -8.20 -10.11 6.78
CA LYS A 68 -8.88 -10.97 7.77
C LYS A 68 -8.87 -12.45 7.38
N GLN A 69 -8.98 -12.76 6.09
CA GLN A 69 -9.03 -14.12 5.56
C GLN A 69 -7.66 -14.75 5.31
N SER A 70 -6.60 -13.95 5.25
CA SER A 70 -5.25 -14.41 4.97
C SER A 70 -4.68 -15.23 6.11
N ASP A 71 -3.98 -16.31 5.79
CA ASP A 71 -3.22 -17.14 6.75
C ASP A 71 -1.77 -16.63 6.95
N ALA A 72 -1.40 -15.50 6.34
CA ALA A 72 -0.07 -14.91 6.48
C ALA A 72 0.15 -14.37 7.90
N ASP A 73 1.38 -14.53 8.41
CA ASP A 73 1.80 -13.97 9.70
C ASP A 73 2.09 -12.46 9.62
N ILE A 74 2.50 -12.01 8.43
CA ILE A 74 2.85 -10.62 8.15
C ILE A 74 1.98 -10.08 7.02
N ILE A 75 1.35 -8.94 7.25
CA ILE A 75 0.63 -8.17 6.24
C ILE A 75 1.43 -6.91 5.94
N VAL A 76 1.88 -6.75 4.70
CA VAL A 76 2.45 -5.49 4.21
C VAL A 76 1.34 -4.73 3.51
N PHE A 77 0.89 -3.62 4.12
CA PHE A 77 -0.23 -2.84 3.62
C PHE A 77 0.28 -1.58 2.90
N CYS A 78 0.23 -1.58 1.59
CA CYS A 78 0.62 -0.46 0.74
C CYS A 78 -0.61 0.44 0.46
N GLY A 79 -0.88 1.34 1.37
CA GLY A 79 -2.00 2.27 1.36
C GLY A 79 -1.80 3.35 2.41
N VAL A 80 -2.83 4.12 2.72
CA VAL A 80 -2.77 5.15 3.75
C VAL A 80 -2.79 4.55 5.16
N GLN A 81 -2.29 5.29 6.13
CA GLN A 81 -2.04 4.83 7.50
C GLN A 81 -3.25 4.14 8.13
N PHE A 82 -4.44 4.73 8.10
CA PHE A 82 -5.63 4.18 8.75
C PHE A 82 -6.08 2.82 8.18
N MET A 83 -5.73 2.51 6.91
CA MET A 83 -6.00 1.17 6.34
C MET A 83 -5.14 0.11 7.00
N GLY A 84 -3.87 0.43 7.27
CA GLY A 84 -2.97 -0.44 8.02
C GLY A 84 -3.41 -0.61 9.47
N GLU A 85 -3.89 0.45 10.11
CA GLU A 85 -4.47 0.41 11.46
C GLU A 85 -5.71 -0.48 11.50
N SER A 86 -6.63 -0.32 10.55
CA SER A 86 -7.80 -1.18 10.40
C SER A 86 -7.42 -2.65 10.21
N ALA A 87 -6.41 -2.92 9.37
CA ALA A 87 -5.89 -4.27 9.18
C ALA A 87 -5.31 -4.84 10.49
N LYS A 88 -4.65 -4.02 11.31
CA LYS A 88 -4.10 -4.42 12.61
C LYS A 88 -5.20 -4.71 13.63
N ILE A 89 -6.23 -3.87 13.70
CA ILE A 89 -7.38 -4.08 14.59
C ILE A 89 -8.10 -5.41 14.28
N LEU A 90 -8.28 -5.70 12.98
CA LEU A 90 -8.92 -6.94 12.52
C LEU A 90 -8.04 -8.18 12.68
N ASN A 91 -6.74 -8.02 12.86
CA ASN A 91 -5.74 -9.09 12.96
C ASN A 91 -4.75 -8.81 14.09
N PRO A 92 -5.20 -8.86 15.37
CA PRO A 92 -4.37 -8.45 16.50
C PRO A 92 -3.10 -9.30 16.68
N ASP A 93 -3.13 -10.57 16.25
CA ASP A 93 -2.01 -11.49 16.39
C ASP A 93 -1.00 -11.38 15.24
N LYS A 94 -1.37 -10.76 14.11
CA LYS A 94 -0.49 -10.60 12.94
C LYS A 94 0.36 -9.34 13.04
N LYS A 95 1.53 -9.39 12.39
CA LYS A 95 2.34 -8.19 12.19
C LYS A 95 1.83 -7.43 10.96
N VAL A 96 1.44 -6.17 11.13
CA VAL A 96 1.08 -5.27 10.02
C VAL A 96 2.18 -4.24 9.83
N LEU A 97 2.68 -4.12 8.61
CA LEU A 97 3.73 -3.20 8.20
C LEU A 97 3.17 -2.22 7.17
N ILE A 98 3.45 -0.94 7.36
CA ILE A 98 3.12 0.13 6.43
C ILE A 98 4.45 0.65 5.88
N PRO A 99 4.73 0.50 4.56
CA PRO A 99 6.03 0.86 3.99
C PRO A 99 6.32 2.36 4.00
N ASP A 100 5.28 3.19 3.93
CA ASP A 100 5.38 4.65 3.89
C ASP A 100 4.44 5.27 4.92
N LEU A 101 5.00 5.77 6.02
CA LEU A 101 4.24 6.42 7.09
C LEU A 101 3.75 7.83 6.71
N THR A 102 4.21 8.38 5.60
CA THR A 102 3.74 9.67 5.08
C THR A 102 2.50 9.53 4.19
N ALA A 103 2.12 8.30 3.84
CA ALA A 103 0.93 8.02 3.06
C ALA A 103 -0.33 8.31 3.89
N ASP A 104 -1.00 9.40 3.54
CA ASP A 104 -2.15 9.94 4.26
C ASP A 104 -3.32 10.26 3.31
N CYS A 105 -4.50 10.44 3.88
CA CYS A 105 -5.70 10.77 3.13
C CYS A 105 -6.26 12.12 3.63
N PRO A 106 -6.25 13.17 2.80
CA PRO A 106 -6.81 14.46 3.19
C PRO A 106 -8.27 14.38 3.65
N MET A 107 -9.05 13.45 3.10
CA MET A 107 -10.46 13.26 3.50
C MET A 107 -10.61 12.78 4.95
N ALA A 108 -9.63 12.06 5.49
CA ALA A 108 -9.65 11.62 6.89
C ALA A 108 -9.50 12.77 7.88
N HIS A 109 -9.10 13.96 7.42
CA HIS A 109 -8.90 15.16 8.24
C HIS A 109 -9.98 16.24 7.99
N MET A 110 -11.05 15.91 7.24
CA MET A 110 -12.11 16.91 6.92
C MET A 110 -13.02 17.21 8.10
N VAL A 111 -13.13 16.29 9.06
CA VAL A 111 -13.94 16.48 10.27
C VAL A 111 -13.01 16.76 11.44
N ALA A 112 -13.12 17.94 12.03
CA ALA A 112 -12.35 18.29 13.23
C ALA A 112 -12.84 17.54 14.46
N ASP A 113 -11.95 17.36 15.43
CA ASP A 113 -12.27 16.74 16.71
C ASP A 113 -13.41 17.52 17.41
N GLY A 114 -14.37 16.79 17.98
CA GLY A 114 -15.51 17.34 18.70
C GLY A 114 -16.71 17.75 17.83
N ILE A 115 -16.59 17.83 16.51
CA ILE A 115 -17.71 18.20 15.62
C ILE A 115 -18.87 17.17 15.72
N ILE A 116 -18.56 15.89 15.80
CA ILE A 116 -19.57 14.85 15.89
C ILE A 116 -20.34 14.94 17.20
N GLU A 117 -19.66 15.20 18.32
CA GLU A 117 -20.26 15.39 19.65
C GLU A 117 -21.14 16.67 19.66
N GLU A 118 -20.67 17.76 19.10
CA GLU A 118 -21.44 19.00 18.94
C GLU A 118 -22.72 18.75 18.13
N MET A 119 -22.60 18.06 17.00
CA MET A 119 -23.73 17.76 16.13
C MET A 119 -24.73 16.79 16.80
N ARG A 120 -24.27 15.80 17.57
CA ARG A 120 -25.13 14.92 18.36
C ARG A 120 -25.87 15.64 19.48
N ALA A 121 -25.25 16.65 20.09
CA ALA A 121 -25.90 17.50 21.08
C ALA A 121 -26.99 18.41 20.47
N LYS A 122 -26.90 18.67 19.16
CA LYS A 122 -27.83 19.54 18.44
C LYS A 122 -28.97 18.81 17.74
N TYR A 123 -28.74 17.53 17.35
CA TYR A 123 -29.70 16.73 16.59
C TYR A 123 -29.86 15.35 17.23
N ASP A 124 -31.07 15.06 17.71
CA ASP A 124 -31.37 13.83 18.46
C ASP A 124 -31.30 12.53 17.60
N ASP A 125 -31.52 12.65 16.29
CA ASP A 125 -31.61 11.55 15.35
C ASP A 125 -30.44 11.50 14.35
N LEU A 126 -29.30 12.11 14.71
CA LEU A 126 -28.12 12.17 13.85
C LEU A 126 -27.50 10.79 13.62
N ALA A 127 -27.53 10.33 12.37
CA ALA A 127 -26.72 9.21 11.92
C ALA A 127 -25.35 9.70 11.43
N VAL A 128 -24.28 9.03 11.90
CA VAL A 128 -22.90 9.26 11.46
C VAL A 128 -22.46 8.06 10.64
N VAL A 129 -22.10 8.29 9.39
CA VAL A 129 -21.67 7.28 8.41
C VAL A 129 -20.27 7.60 7.89
#